data_faaa36cfa62c733b6677f164d978d410
#
_entry.id   faaa36cfa62c733b6677f164d978d410
#
_cell.length_a   1.000
_cell.length_b   1.000
_cell.length_c   1.000
_cell.angle_alpha   90.00
_cell.angle_beta   90.00
_cell.angle_gamma   90.00
#
_symmetry.space_group_name_H-M   'P 1'
#
loop_
_entity.id
_entity.type
_entity.pdbx_description
1 polymer ?
#
loop_
_entity_poly.entity_id
_entity_poly.type
_entity_poly.pdbx_seq_one_letter_code
_entity_poly.pdbx_strand_id
1 'polypeptide(L)'
;GEVLPNGQIVGPETGLVETLEAIKPYYDEAVKNGEPVGLACAMKNAGVGVGIPDWGRCKLIVQDDGKLHIYAGASCIGQGVGTVLVQMVVTNTPLTREQIVYERSNTWIAPDSGDTSGSRQTLVTGEACRRACLLLRDAMENQTLDALKGQEFYGEYYAKTNPLGSNVPNPVSHVAYGYATQMCILDRETGLIKKMVAAH
;
A
#
# COMPACT_ATOMS: atom_id res chain seq x y z
N GLY A 1 -22.52 -3.18 -8.28
CA GLY A 1 -21.10 -3.04 -8.63
C GLY A 1 -20.85 -3.52 -10.05
N GLU A 2 -19.79 -3.03 -10.64
CA GLU A 2 -19.38 -3.42 -11.99
C GLU A 2 -18.60 -4.73 -11.96
N VAL A 3 -18.83 -5.58 -12.98
CA VAL A 3 -18.09 -6.84 -13.12
C VAL A 3 -16.84 -6.59 -13.96
N LEU A 4 -15.68 -6.82 -13.38
CA LEU A 4 -14.40 -6.72 -14.08
C LEU A 4 -14.23 -7.91 -15.09
N PRO A 5 -13.34 -7.78 -16.10
CA PRO A 5 -13.09 -8.86 -17.06
C PRO A 5 -12.63 -10.19 -16.42
N ASN A 6 -12.07 -10.13 -15.21
CA ASN A 6 -11.68 -11.30 -14.42
C ASN A 6 -12.82 -11.91 -13.58
N GLY A 7 -14.04 -11.37 -13.68
CA GLY A 7 -15.24 -11.82 -12.97
C GLY A 7 -15.43 -11.26 -11.56
N GLN A 8 -14.46 -10.51 -11.03
CA GLN A 8 -14.62 -9.86 -9.72
C GLN A 8 -15.63 -8.70 -9.81
N ILE A 9 -16.54 -8.63 -8.85
CA ILE A 9 -17.45 -7.51 -8.69
C ILE A 9 -16.76 -6.48 -7.80
N VAL A 10 -16.52 -5.28 -8.31
CA VAL A 10 -16.03 -4.15 -7.51
C VAL A 10 -17.23 -3.36 -6.99
N GLY A 11 -17.20 -3.07 -5.70
CA GLY A 11 -18.29 -2.39 -4.99
C GLY A 11 -18.23 -0.86 -5.12
N PRO A 12 -19.07 -0.16 -4.36
CA PRO A 12 -19.12 1.30 -4.34
C PRO A 12 -17.85 1.95 -3.72
N GLU A 13 -16.99 1.15 -3.12
CA GLU A 13 -15.69 1.58 -2.60
C GLU A 13 -14.66 1.92 -3.70
N THR A 14 -15.03 1.80 -4.98
CA THR A 14 -14.19 2.22 -6.09
C THR A 14 -14.20 3.74 -6.21
N GLY A 15 -13.11 4.40 -5.91
CA GLY A 15 -12.99 5.87 -5.94
C GLY A 15 -12.90 6.50 -7.34
N LEU A 16 -13.16 5.77 -8.45
CA LEU A 16 -12.97 6.29 -9.80
C LEU A 16 -13.93 7.45 -10.11
N VAL A 17 -15.18 7.32 -9.72
CA VAL A 17 -16.19 8.38 -9.94
C VAL A 17 -15.80 9.64 -9.18
N GLU A 18 -15.42 9.51 -7.92
CA GLU A 18 -14.99 10.61 -7.06
C GLU A 18 -13.75 11.31 -7.62
N THR A 19 -12.78 10.55 -8.18
CA THR A 19 -11.60 11.17 -8.84
C THR A 19 -12.00 11.94 -10.10
N LEU A 20 -12.97 11.46 -10.87
CA LEU A 20 -13.53 12.17 -12.05
C LEU A 20 -14.25 13.44 -11.63
N GLU A 21 -15.10 13.36 -10.60
CA GLU A 21 -15.84 14.51 -10.08
C GLU A 21 -14.90 15.60 -9.54
N ALA A 22 -13.82 15.19 -8.86
CA ALA A 22 -12.81 16.13 -8.37
C ALA A 22 -12.07 16.87 -9.50
N ILE A 23 -11.85 16.23 -10.64
CA ILE A 23 -11.18 16.81 -11.81
C ILE A 23 -12.14 17.65 -12.66
N LYS A 24 -13.44 17.32 -12.67
CA LYS A 24 -14.43 17.91 -13.56
C LYS A 24 -14.44 19.45 -13.60
N PRO A 25 -14.37 20.19 -12.48
CA PRO A 25 -14.39 21.67 -12.52
C PRO A 25 -13.22 22.25 -13.33
N TYR A 26 -12.04 21.68 -13.19
CA TYR A 26 -10.84 22.09 -13.92
C TYR A 26 -10.91 21.77 -15.40
N TYR A 27 -11.49 20.62 -15.73
CA TYR A 27 -11.70 20.20 -17.13
C TYR A 27 -12.71 21.11 -17.82
N ASP A 28 -13.87 21.38 -17.19
CA ASP A 28 -14.92 22.25 -17.73
C ASP A 28 -14.41 23.68 -17.96
N GLU A 29 -13.58 24.20 -17.03
CA GLU A 29 -12.93 25.50 -17.18
C GLU A 29 -11.98 25.54 -18.38
N ALA A 30 -11.12 24.54 -18.54
CA ALA A 30 -10.19 24.46 -19.66
C ALA A 30 -10.93 24.36 -21.00
N VAL A 31 -12.00 23.56 -21.09
CA VAL A 31 -12.85 23.45 -22.28
C VAL A 31 -13.52 24.80 -22.61
N LYS A 32 -14.08 25.48 -21.58
CA LYS A 32 -14.72 26.80 -21.73
C LYS A 32 -13.73 27.84 -22.27
N ASN A 33 -12.47 27.76 -21.85
CA ASN A 33 -11.40 28.64 -22.30
C ASN A 33 -10.80 28.24 -23.66
N GLY A 34 -11.30 27.17 -24.27
CA GLY A 34 -10.81 26.64 -25.54
C GLY A 34 -9.37 26.10 -25.45
N GLU A 35 -8.92 25.69 -24.26
CA GLU A 35 -7.58 25.14 -24.07
C GLU A 35 -7.48 23.69 -24.58
N PRO A 36 -6.35 23.27 -25.16
CA PRO A 36 -6.12 21.87 -25.50
C PRO A 36 -6.03 21.04 -24.22
N VAL A 37 -7.05 20.31 -23.88
CA VAL A 37 -7.13 19.50 -22.65
C VAL A 37 -7.39 18.04 -22.96
N GLY A 38 -6.67 17.17 -22.25
CA GLY A 38 -6.87 15.72 -22.28
C GLY A 38 -7.08 15.18 -20.87
N LEU A 39 -7.84 14.09 -20.77
CA LEU A 39 -8.15 13.42 -19.50
C LEU A 39 -7.90 11.92 -19.63
N ALA A 40 -7.33 11.31 -18.59
CA ALA A 40 -7.13 9.87 -18.51
C ALA A 40 -7.40 9.35 -17.10
N CYS A 41 -7.97 8.15 -17.05
CA CYS A 41 -8.21 7.42 -15.81
C CYS A 41 -7.35 6.18 -15.75
N ALA A 42 -6.97 5.77 -14.54
CA ALA A 42 -6.26 4.54 -14.31
C ALA A 42 -6.84 3.80 -13.10
N MET A 43 -6.83 2.47 -13.20
CA MET A 43 -7.09 1.56 -12.09
C MET A 43 -5.89 0.61 -11.95
N LYS A 44 -5.38 0.44 -10.74
CA LYS A 44 -4.25 -0.46 -10.46
C LYS A 44 -4.55 -1.36 -9.28
N ASN A 45 -4.45 -2.66 -9.52
CA ASN A 45 -4.57 -3.68 -8.47
C ASN A 45 -3.37 -3.66 -7.52
N ALA A 46 -3.61 -4.10 -6.28
CA ALA A 46 -2.58 -4.43 -5.29
C ALA A 46 -2.58 -5.93 -4.99
N GLY A 47 -1.37 -6.49 -4.80
CA GLY A 47 -1.17 -7.93 -4.62
C GLY A 47 -0.83 -8.64 -5.92
N VAL A 48 -0.29 -9.86 -5.84
CA VAL A 48 -0.03 -10.70 -7.01
C VAL A 48 -1.33 -11.30 -7.56
N GLY A 49 -2.29 -11.58 -6.70
CA GLY A 49 -3.65 -11.95 -7.07
C GLY A 49 -3.80 -13.31 -7.76
N VAL A 50 -4.93 -13.48 -8.41
CA VAL A 50 -5.32 -14.60 -9.29
C VAL A 50 -5.00 -15.98 -8.74
N GLY A 51 -5.15 -16.18 -7.42
CA GLY A 51 -4.92 -17.45 -6.74
C GLY A 51 -3.46 -17.76 -6.42
N ILE A 52 -2.52 -16.90 -6.78
CA ILE A 52 -1.11 -17.07 -6.41
C ILE A 52 -0.97 -16.81 -4.90
N PRO A 53 -0.26 -17.68 -4.13
CA PRO A 53 0.00 -17.43 -2.73
C PRO A 53 0.71 -16.10 -2.49
N ASP A 54 0.15 -15.25 -1.63
CA ASP A 54 0.64 -13.91 -1.38
C ASP A 54 0.76 -13.65 0.13
N TRP A 55 1.96 -13.94 0.67
CA TRP A 55 2.28 -13.85 2.08
C TRP A 55 3.09 -12.60 2.39
N GLY A 56 2.73 -11.90 3.47
CA GLY A 56 3.56 -10.90 4.12
C GLY A 56 3.94 -11.35 5.51
N ARG A 57 5.18 -11.07 5.90
CA ARG A 57 5.71 -11.38 7.24
C ARG A 57 6.57 -10.23 7.72
N CYS A 58 6.43 -9.91 8.99
CA CYS A 58 7.21 -8.86 9.63
C CYS A 58 7.52 -9.25 11.07
N LYS A 59 8.72 -8.93 11.50
CA LYS A 59 9.21 -9.15 12.85
C LYS A 59 9.67 -7.82 13.43
N LEU A 60 9.24 -7.54 14.65
CA LEU A 60 9.65 -6.38 15.43
C LEU A 60 10.44 -6.89 16.64
N ILE A 61 11.62 -6.34 16.89
CA ILE A 61 12.43 -6.69 18.06
C ILE A 61 12.89 -5.42 18.75
N VAL A 62 12.74 -5.35 20.08
CA VAL A 62 13.38 -4.31 20.88
C VAL A 62 14.82 -4.71 21.13
N GLN A 63 15.76 -3.96 20.55
CA GLN A 63 17.19 -4.28 20.62
C GLN A 63 17.86 -3.65 21.87
N ASP A 64 19.11 -4.02 22.11
CA ASP A 64 19.90 -3.54 23.26
C ASP A 64 20.12 -2.03 23.26
N ASP A 65 20.06 -1.38 22.07
CA ASP A 65 20.12 0.06 21.93
C ASP A 65 18.84 0.80 22.44
N GLY A 66 17.84 0.03 22.89
CA GLY A 66 16.58 0.55 23.41
C GLY A 66 15.60 0.99 22.33
N LYS A 67 15.85 0.67 21.06
CA LYS A 67 14.97 0.98 19.93
C LYS A 67 14.25 -0.26 19.42
N LEU A 68 13.13 -0.01 18.75
CA LEU A 68 12.40 -1.02 18.01
C LEU A 68 13.01 -1.18 16.62
N HIS A 69 13.45 -2.39 16.31
CA HIS A 69 13.98 -2.75 15.00
C HIS A 69 12.94 -3.54 14.19
N ILE A 70 12.73 -3.13 12.94
CA ILE A 70 11.80 -3.75 12.00
C ILE A 70 12.58 -4.66 11.04
N TYR A 71 12.21 -5.93 10.98
CA TYR A 71 12.77 -6.92 10.06
C TYR A 71 11.69 -7.45 9.13
N ALA A 72 11.90 -7.31 7.83
CA ALA A 72 11.01 -7.84 6.80
C ALA A 72 11.82 -8.21 5.55
N GLY A 73 11.46 -9.31 4.90
CA GLY A 73 12.07 -9.72 3.63
C GLY A 73 11.67 -8.87 2.43
N ALA A 74 10.84 -7.84 2.65
CA ALA A 74 10.36 -6.93 1.61
C ALA A 74 11.50 -6.05 1.08
N SER A 75 11.92 -6.27 -0.17
CA SER A 75 12.99 -5.49 -0.80
C SER A 75 12.48 -4.12 -1.26
N CYS A 76 13.27 -3.08 -0.98
CA CYS A 76 13.06 -1.75 -1.54
C CYS A 76 13.65 -1.68 -2.96
N ILE A 77 12.81 -1.40 -3.94
CA ILE A 77 13.19 -1.19 -5.35
C ILE A 77 13.02 0.28 -5.79
N GLY A 78 13.00 1.21 -4.82
CA GLY A 78 12.76 2.64 -5.02
C GLY A 78 11.41 3.13 -4.50
N GLN A 79 10.48 2.22 -4.13
CA GLN A 79 9.13 2.57 -3.65
C GLN A 79 9.06 2.97 -2.16
N GLY A 80 10.16 2.92 -1.41
CA GLY A 80 10.23 3.42 -0.05
C GLY A 80 9.59 2.50 1.00
N VAL A 81 9.59 1.16 0.82
CA VAL A 81 8.95 0.21 1.75
C VAL A 81 9.43 0.39 3.20
N GLY A 82 10.70 0.71 3.43
CA GLY A 82 11.21 0.97 4.78
C GLY A 82 10.52 2.13 5.46
N THR A 83 10.29 3.24 4.73
CA THR A 83 9.54 4.38 5.23
C THR A 83 8.09 4.00 5.54
N VAL A 84 7.44 3.23 4.66
CA VAL A 84 6.07 2.74 4.87
C VAL A 84 5.98 1.89 6.13
N LEU A 85 6.90 0.95 6.35
CA LEU A 85 6.88 0.09 7.55
C LEU A 85 7.11 0.91 8.84
N VAL A 86 8.00 1.91 8.80
CA VAL A 86 8.16 2.85 9.93
C VAL A 86 6.87 3.62 10.20
N GLN A 87 6.18 4.11 9.17
CA GLN A 87 4.88 4.76 9.32
C GLN A 87 3.82 3.82 9.90
N MET A 88 3.82 2.54 9.49
CA MET A 88 2.92 1.54 10.10
C MET A 88 3.16 1.40 11.60
N VAL A 89 4.42 1.38 12.05
CA VAL A 89 4.74 1.32 13.49
C VAL A 89 4.27 2.59 14.21
N VAL A 90 4.61 3.78 13.70
CA VAL A 90 4.21 5.06 14.32
C VAL A 90 2.68 5.19 14.41
N THR A 91 1.96 4.71 13.40
CA THR A 91 0.48 4.80 13.37
C THR A 91 -0.19 3.82 14.34
N ASN A 92 0.43 2.66 14.61
CA ASN A 92 -0.21 1.57 15.37
C ASN A 92 0.37 1.37 16.78
N THR A 93 1.37 2.15 17.18
CA THR A 93 2.01 2.09 18.50
C THR A 93 2.21 3.51 19.07
N PRO A 94 2.50 3.67 20.36
CA PRO A 94 2.83 4.99 20.94
C PRO A 94 4.27 5.45 20.62
N LEU A 95 5.02 4.74 19.78
CA LEU A 95 6.42 5.05 19.48
C LEU A 95 6.56 6.21 18.51
N THR A 96 7.62 7.01 18.70
CA THR A 96 8.03 8.05 17.76
C THR A 96 9.00 7.50 16.71
N ARG A 97 9.18 8.25 15.63
CA ARG A 97 10.09 7.86 14.53
C ARG A 97 11.53 7.61 15.00
N GLU A 98 12.00 8.37 15.98
CA GLU A 98 13.36 8.33 16.53
C GLU A 98 13.65 7.04 17.32
N GLN A 99 12.59 6.39 17.82
CA GLN A 99 12.65 5.11 18.53
C GLN A 99 12.63 3.89 17.61
N ILE A 100 12.59 4.08 16.28
CA ILE A 100 12.39 3.01 15.31
C ILE A 100 13.57 2.96 14.35
N VAL A 101 14.08 1.75 14.12
CA VAL A 101 15.09 1.44 13.10
C VAL A 101 14.49 0.47 12.09
N TYR A 102 14.55 0.81 10.81
CA TYR A 102 14.27 -0.16 9.75
C TYR A 102 15.55 -0.83 9.32
N GLU A 103 15.61 -2.15 9.51
CA GLU A 103 16.74 -2.96 9.10
C GLU A 103 16.67 -3.31 7.62
N ARG A 104 17.82 -3.31 6.95
CA ARG A 104 17.88 -3.79 5.58
C ARG A 104 17.53 -5.28 5.53
N SER A 105 16.76 -5.67 4.51
CA SER A 105 16.38 -7.06 4.29
C SER A 105 17.64 -7.92 4.17
N ASN A 106 17.66 -9.03 4.92
CA ASN A 106 18.70 -10.04 4.88
C ASN A 106 18.09 -11.42 5.16
N THR A 107 18.77 -12.48 4.75
CA THR A 107 18.28 -13.86 4.88
C THR A 107 18.54 -14.51 6.23
N TRP A 108 19.23 -13.82 7.15
CA TRP A 108 19.60 -14.37 8.45
C TRP A 108 18.52 -14.20 9.50
N ILE A 109 17.85 -13.05 9.50
CA ILE A 109 16.90 -12.69 10.56
C ILE A 109 15.56 -12.23 10.01
N ALA A 110 15.54 -11.61 8.82
CA ALA A 110 14.29 -11.11 8.23
C ALA A 110 13.41 -12.27 7.76
N PRO A 111 12.13 -12.33 8.17
CA PRO A 111 11.22 -13.35 7.68
C PRO A 111 10.93 -13.12 6.19
N ASP A 112 10.77 -14.20 5.44
CA ASP A 112 10.40 -14.13 4.03
C ASP A 112 9.02 -13.46 3.88
N SER A 113 8.96 -12.41 3.09
CA SER A 113 7.74 -11.65 2.76
C SER A 113 7.39 -11.71 1.27
N GLY A 114 7.97 -12.65 0.53
CA GLY A 114 7.80 -12.79 -0.90
C GLY A 114 8.40 -11.65 -1.71
N ASP A 115 8.26 -11.74 -3.01
CA ASP A 115 8.85 -10.80 -3.96
C ASP A 115 8.24 -9.39 -3.87
N THR A 116 9.05 -8.36 -4.15
CA THR A 116 8.55 -7.01 -4.36
C THR A 116 8.06 -6.86 -5.80
N SER A 117 6.78 -7.12 -6.00
CA SER A 117 6.10 -7.13 -7.30
C SER A 117 4.61 -6.81 -7.11
N GLY A 118 3.86 -6.58 -8.17
CA GLY A 118 2.40 -6.46 -8.13
C GLY A 118 1.84 -5.39 -7.18
N SER A 119 2.63 -4.39 -6.77
CA SER A 119 2.24 -3.37 -5.78
C SER A 119 1.78 -3.95 -4.44
N ARG A 120 2.40 -5.04 -3.98
CA ARG A 120 1.93 -5.85 -2.84
C ARG A 120 2.50 -5.45 -1.47
N GLN A 121 3.70 -4.86 -1.41
CA GLN A 121 4.42 -4.75 -0.13
C GLN A 121 3.72 -3.86 0.90
N THR A 122 3.17 -2.71 0.51
CA THR A 122 2.42 -1.84 1.44
C THR A 122 1.21 -2.56 2.02
N LEU A 123 0.47 -3.31 1.19
CA LEU A 123 -0.71 -4.04 1.63
C LEU A 123 -0.32 -5.29 2.43
N VAL A 124 0.48 -6.18 1.84
CA VAL A 124 0.67 -7.54 2.37
C VAL A 124 1.69 -7.55 3.51
N THR A 125 2.89 -6.99 3.30
CA THR A 125 3.89 -6.86 4.37
C THR A 125 3.51 -5.76 5.37
N GLY A 126 2.87 -4.68 4.92
CA GLY A 126 2.36 -3.63 5.81
C GLY A 126 1.29 -4.16 6.78
N GLU A 127 0.34 -4.99 6.33
CA GLU A 127 -0.64 -5.61 7.23
C GLU A 127 0.03 -6.60 8.20
N ALA A 128 1.03 -7.36 7.75
CA ALA A 128 1.82 -8.19 8.66
C ALA A 128 2.54 -7.35 9.73
N CYS A 129 3.14 -6.22 9.33
CA CYS A 129 3.75 -5.27 10.26
C CYS A 129 2.71 -4.70 11.24
N ARG A 130 1.53 -4.30 10.76
CA ARG A 130 0.44 -3.81 11.62
C ARG A 130 0.04 -4.85 12.67
N ARG A 131 -0.06 -6.12 12.31
CA ARG A 131 -0.36 -7.22 13.25
C ARG A 131 0.72 -7.36 14.32
N ALA A 132 1.99 -7.30 13.94
CA ALA A 132 3.10 -7.29 14.91
C ALA A 132 3.05 -6.05 15.82
N CYS A 133 2.68 -4.87 15.29
CA CYS A 133 2.51 -3.65 16.07
C CYS A 133 1.41 -3.77 17.12
N LEU A 134 0.31 -4.45 16.83
CA LEU A 134 -0.76 -4.67 17.80
C LEU A 134 -0.28 -5.49 18.99
N LEU A 135 0.50 -6.54 18.75
CA LEU A 135 1.10 -7.35 19.83
C LEU A 135 2.07 -6.52 20.68
N LEU A 136 2.91 -5.71 20.04
CA LEU A 136 3.81 -4.79 20.74
C LEU A 136 3.03 -3.77 21.56
N ARG A 137 2.01 -3.14 20.99
CA ARG A 137 1.17 -2.16 21.69
C ARG A 137 0.54 -2.75 22.94
N ASP A 138 -0.04 -3.94 22.82
CA ASP A 138 -0.68 -4.64 23.95
C ASP A 138 0.35 -4.98 25.04
N ALA A 139 1.58 -5.36 24.69
CA ALA A 139 2.67 -5.55 25.65
C ALA A 139 3.08 -4.23 26.34
N MET A 140 3.05 -3.12 25.60
CA MET A 140 3.38 -1.78 26.13
C MET A 140 2.32 -1.18 27.06
N GLU A 141 1.12 -1.75 27.17
CA GLU A 141 0.12 -1.31 28.14
C GLU A 141 0.62 -1.41 29.59
N ASN A 142 1.48 -2.39 29.88
CA ASN A 142 1.97 -2.70 31.21
C ASN A 142 3.50 -2.65 31.34
N GLN A 143 4.23 -2.39 30.26
CA GLN A 143 5.68 -2.43 30.21
C GLN A 143 6.24 -1.25 29.41
N THR A 144 7.41 -0.76 29.80
CA THR A 144 8.15 0.20 28.99
C THR A 144 8.84 -0.49 27.82
N LEU A 145 9.20 0.26 26.78
CA LEU A 145 9.96 -0.28 25.67
C LEU A 145 11.27 -0.93 26.12
N ASP A 146 11.95 -0.32 27.10
CA ASP A 146 13.21 -0.85 27.68
C ASP A 146 13.01 -2.20 28.37
N ALA A 147 11.88 -2.41 29.04
CA ALA A 147 11.54 -3.69 29.66
C ALA A 147 11.25 -4.81 28.66
N LEU A 148 10.99 -4.46 27.39
CA LEU A 148 10.71 -5.39 26.31
C LEU A 148 11.96 -5.77 25.50
N LYS A 149 13.16 -5.37 25.93
CA LYS A 149 14.42 -5.74 25.26
C LYS A 149 14.55 -7.24 25.05
N GLY A 150 14.96 -7.62 23.84
CA GLY A 150 15.08 -9.01 23.40
C GLY A 150 13.76 -9.69 23.04
N GLN A 151 12.61 -9.05 23.29
CA GLN A 151 11.31 -9.61 22.88
C GLN A 151 11.07 -9.43 21.40
N GLU A 152 10.49 -10.46 20.80
CA GLU A 152 10.12 -10.52 19.40
C GLU A 152 8.60 -10.48 19.26
N PHE A 153 8.10 -9.63 18.36
CA PHE A 153 6.69 -9.53 17.97
C PHE A 153 6.60 -9.88 16.50
N TYR A 154 5.85 -10.92 16.17
CA TYR A 154 5.75 -11.44 14.81
C TYR A 154 4.35 -11.25 14.26
N GLY A 155 4.26 -10.78 13.02
CA GLY A 155 3.03 -10.68 12.29
C GLY A 155 3.11 -11.35 10.93
N GLU A 156 2.02 -11.98 10.53
CA GLU A 156 1.85 -12.61 9.23
C GLU A 156 0.49 -12.25 8.64
N TYR A 157 0.43 -12.07 7.33
CA TYR A 157 -0.80 -11.86 6.58
C TYR A 157 -0.76 -12.64 5.27
N TYR A 158 -1.88 -13.27 4.95
CA TYR A 158 -2.10 -13.96 3.68
C TYR A 158 -3.22 -13.27 2.90
N ALA A 159 -2.88 -12.70 1.74
CA ALA A 159 -3.86 -12.10 0.84
C ALA A 159 -4.51 -13.21 -0.02
N LYS A 160 -5.66 -13.71 0.43
CA LYS A 160 -6.37 -14.80 -0.24
C LYS A 160 -7.10 -14.29 -1.48
N THR A 161 -6.78 -14.89 -2.64
CA THR A 161 -7.44 -14.61 -3.93
C THR A 161 -7.87 -15.90 -4.60
N ASN A 162 -8.70 -15.77 -5.64
CA ASN A 162 -9.18 -16.90 -6.44
C ASN A 162 -8.45 -16.98 -7.79
N PRO A 163 -8.13 -18.17 -8.31
CA PRO A 163 -7.64 -18.35 -9.67
C PRO A 163 -8.60 -17.77 -10.71
N LEU A 164 -8.04 -17.33 -11.84
CA LEU A 164 -8.86 -16.94 -12.99
C LEU A 164 -9.77 -18.08 -13.42
N GLY A 165 -11.01 -17.76 -13.76
CA GLY A 165 -12.02 -18.76 -14.15
C GLY A 165 -12.58 -19.59 -13.00
N SER A 166 -12.34 -19.22 -11.74
CA SER A 166 -12.96 -19.88 -10.58
C SER A 166 -14.48 -19.82 -10.66
N ASN A 167 -15.11 -20.97 -10.52
CA ASN A 167 -16.57 -21.09 -10.47
C ASN A 167 -17.11 -20.83 -9.05
N VAL A 168 -16.87 -19.61 -8.55
CA VAL A 168 -17.41 -19.14 -7.26
C VAL A 168 -18.14 -17.82 -7.48
N PRO A 169 -19.18 -17.54 -6.68
CA PRO A 169 -19.83 -16.24 -6.71
C PRO A 169 -18.82 -15.13 -6.36
N ASN A 170 -18.72 -14.11 -7.20
CA ASN A 170 -17.79 -12.99 -7.01
C ASN A 170 -16.35 -13.43 -6.68
N PRO A 171 -15.60 -13.99 -7.63
CA PRO A 171 -14.22 -14.41 -7.39
C PRO A 171 -13.35 -13.19 -7.10
N VAL A 172 -12.56 -13.24 -6.04
CA VAL A 172 -11.60 -12.20 -5.67
C VAL A 172 -10.32 -12.41 -6.45
N SER A 173 -10.09 -11.65 -7.50
CA SER A 173 -8.85 -11.70 -8.28
C SER A 173 -7.72 -10.93 -7.62
N HIS A 174 -8.02 -9.79 -7.00
CA HIS A 174 -7.10 -8.96 -6.22
C HIS A 174 -7.81 -8.38 -5.00
N VAL A 175 -7.07 -8.20 -3.92
CA VAL A 175 -7.62 -7.79 -2.62
C VAL A 175 -7.86 -6.29 -2.47
N ALA A 176 -7.24 -5.47 -3.33
CA ALA A 176 -7.43 -4.03 -3.35
C ALA A 176 -7.14 -3.44 -4.73
N TYR A 177 -7.68 -2.25 -4.97
CA TYR A 177 -7.46 -1.45 -6.18
C TYR A 177 -7.25 0.00 -5.79
N GLY A 178 -6.32 0.68 -6.50
CA GLY A 178 -6.16 2.12 -6.47
C GLY A 178 -6.73 2.74 -7.74
N TYR A 179 -7.24 3.95 -7.65
CA TYR A 179 -7.85 4.70 -8.75
C TYR A 179 -7.21 6.06 -8.87
N ALA A 180 -7.09 6.55 -10.09
CA ALA A 180 -6.61 7.90 -10.34
C ALA A 180 -7.22 8.46 -11.62
N THR A 181 -7.50 9.76 -11.61
CA THR A 181 -7.83 10.54 -12.81
C THR A 181 -6.83 11.66 -12.94
N GLN A 182 -6.29 11.86 -14.13
CA GLN A 182 -5.38 12.94 -14.44
C GLN A 182 -5.86 13.74 -15.63
N MET A 183 -5.68 15.06 -15.55
CA MET A 183 -5.96 15.99 -16.63
C MET A 183 -4.68 16.74 -17.00
N CYS A 184 -4.47 16.95 -18.29
CA CYS A 184 -3.36 17.69 -18.82
C CYS A 184 -3.84 18.80 -19.76
N ILE A 185 -3.35 20.00 -19.58
CA ILE A 185 -3.54 21.14 -20.51
C ILE A 185 -2.22 21.38 -21.22
N LEU A 186 -2.27 21.49 -22.54
CA LEU A 186 -1.10 21.81 -23.36
C LEU A 186 -1.09 23.29 -23.75
N ASP A 187 0.10 23.84 -23.90
CA ASP A 187 0.31 25.10 -24.59
C ASP A 187 0.18 24.89 -26.09
N ARG A 188 -0.65 25.70 -26.77
CA ARG A 188 -0.94 25.52 -28.22
C ARG A 188 0.24 25.81 -29.12
N GLU A 189 1.12 26.74 -28.72
CA GLU A 189 2.24 27.20 -29.54
C GLU A 189 3.43 26.25 -29.44
N THR A 190 3.73 25.83 -28.20
CA THR A 190 4.91 25.01 -27.92
C THR A 190 4.64 23.51 -27.87
N GLY A 191 3.38 23.10 -27.67
CA GLY A 191 2.99 21.70 -27.45
C GLY A 191 3.44 21.16 -26.08
N LEU A 192 4.01 21.98 -25.24
CA LEU A 192 4.46 21.56 -23.90
C LEU A 192 3.31 21.54 -22.89
N ILE A 193 3.49 20.80 -21.80
CA ILE A 193 2.54 20.76 -20.71
C ILE A 193 2.49 22.10 -20.00
N LYS A 194 1.32 22.75 -20.03
CA LYS A 194 1.03 23.99 -19.33
C LYS A 194 0.57 23.77 -17.89
N LYS A 195 -0.28 22.75 -17.68
CA LYS A 195 -0.86 22.43 -16.37
C LYS A 195 -1.24 20.95 -16.30
N MET A 196 -1.01 20.34 -15.13
CA MET A 196 -1.53 19.04 -14.77
C MET A 196 -2.34 19.14 -13.49
N VAL A 197 -3.46 18.39 -13.43
CA VAL A 197 -4.25 18.19 -12.22
C VAL A 197 -4.46 16.69 -12.05
N ALA A 198 -4.25 16.19 -10.85
CA ALA A 198 -4.41 14.77 -10.51
C ALA A 198 -5.33 14.62 -9.28
N ALA A 199 -6.20 13.62 -9.33
CA ALA A 199 -6.99 13.14 -8.19
C ALA A 199 -6.76 11.63 -8.01
N HIS A 200 -6.58 11.18 -6.79
CA HIS A 200 -6.35 9.78 -6.41
C HIS A 200 -6.80 9.49 -4.98
#